data_5751604b10fd23404bdb1b1a71e9f460
#
_entry.id   5751604b10fd23404bdb1b1a71e9f460
#
_cell.length_a   1.000
_cell.length_b   1.000
_cell.length_c   1.000
_cell.angle_alpha   90.00
_cell.angle_beta   90.00
_cell.angle_gamma   90.00
#
_symmetry.space_group_name_H-M   'P 1'
#
loop_
_entity.id
_entity.type
_entity.pdbx_description
1 polymer ?
#
loop_
_entity_poly.entity_id
_entity_poly.type
_entity_poly.pdbx_seq_one_letter_code
_entity_poly.pdbx_strand_id
1 'polypeptide(L)'
;PSNSSAASDVYKRQTQSYVLPFLVPMLENAGANVLLPRERDCQTAEVIVDNDGCLTGRSVYTENSGDKLWSQGEGQGFAHLRPQYIDFENPFKEGTYRAIETIKKGNASTAEWIPEIPSTGQYAVYVSYQTLPNSADDALYTVYHKGGTTQFKVNQQMGGGTWIYLGTFGFNAGRNNECKVVLSNLSSKVGRIITADAVKIGGGMGNIARRISNEGATENLKSSDTRNLQNTHTGNIQDRVTYSPLSTINYQLSNYPRFCEAARYWLQWAGIPDSVYSESNGKNDYTDDYKCRGIWVNYLSGGSAVNPTERGLNIPVNMAFAFHSDAGTTLNDSIIGTLGIYYTNAYNEKFANGASRYLSHDLTDLIQSNIVRDVRTLYEPQWTRRGKWNQSYYEARVPRVPTMLLELLSHQNFADMRYGLDPRFRFTVSRAIYKGMLQFLCSQYHMDYVVQPLPVDHMALRMTGENEVELTWRPVADALEPTAIAEKYIVYTRIGDGDFDNGVLVDGNSYRTTLPAGMVCSYKVTAVNKGGESFPSEILSAGRAFNSKGTVLVINGFDLIIAPADFTAPT
;
A
#
# COMPACT_ATOMS: atom_id res chain seq x y z
N PRO A 1 -6.93 -20.68 25.96
CA PRO A 1 -7.25 -20.55 24.57
C PRO A 1 -6.57 -19.30 24.06
N SER A 2 -5.58 -19.50 23.23
CA SER A 2 -4.81 -18.39 22.70
C SER A 2 -5.73 -17.52 21.84
N ASN A 3 -5.88 -16.27 22.22
CA ASN A 3 -6.58 -15.24 21.44
C ASN A 3 -5.86 -14.86 20.12
N SER A 4 -5.04 -15.75 19.58
CA SER A 4 -4.28 -15.50 18.37
C SER A 4 -5.16 -15.30 17.13
N SER A 5 -6.29 -16.02 17.04
CA SER A 5 -7.25 -15.83 15.94
C SER A 5 -8.03 -14.52 16.09
N ALA A 6 -8.48 -14.17 17.29
CA ALA A 6 -9.18 -12.91 17.55
C ALA A 6 -8.25 -11.71 17.38
N ALA A 7 -7.01 -11.77 17.87
CA ALA A 7 -6.01 -10.73 17.63
C ALA A 7 -5.70 -10.56 16.13
N SER A 8 -5.58 -11.66 15.38
CA SER A 8 -5.41 -11.63 13.92
C SER A 8 -6.58 -10.92 13.23
N ASP A 9 -7.82 -11.17 13.63
CA ASP A 9 -8.99 -10.53 13.04
C ASP A 9 -9.08 -9.03 13.36
N VAL A 10 -8.68 -8.63 14.56
CA VAL A 10 -8.61 -7.21 14.94
C VAL A 10 -7.52 -6.48 14.15
N TYR A 11 -6.33 -7.06 13.98
CA TYR A 11 -5.28 -6.48 13.15
C TYR A 11 -5.70 -6.32 11.69
N LYS A 12 -6.44 -7.29 11.14
CA LYS A 12 -7.01 -7.21 9.80
C LYS A 12 -7.97 -6.03 9.67
N ARG A 13 -8.88 -5.84 10.63
CA ARG A 13 -9.87 -4.74 10.60
C ARG A 13 -9.22 -3.36 10.68
N GLN A 14 -8.18 -3.16 11.49
CA GLN A 14 -7.48 -1.87 11.57
C GLN A 14 -6.86 -1.48 10.24
N THR A 15 -6.06 -2.37 9.64
CA THR A 15 -5.41 -2.12 8.35
C THR A 15 -6.46 -1.90 7.26
N GLN A 16 -7.47 -2.76 7.17
CA GLN A 16 -8.48 -2.72 6.11
C GLN A 16 -9.54 -1.64 6.32
N SER A 17 -9.80 -1.20 7.56
CA SER A 17 -10.86 -0.26 7.85
C SER A 17 -10.40 1.18 8.05
N TYR A 18 -9.13 1.42 8.38
CA TYR A 18 -8.57 2.76 8.64
C TYR A 18 -7.38 3.06 7.75
N VAL A 19 -6.37 2.15 7.72
CA VAL A 19 -5.08 2.45 7.12
C VAL A 19 -5.16 2.44 5.59
N LEU A 20 -5.56 1.32 4.99
CA LEU A 20 -5.61 1.19 3.53
C LEU A 20 -6.68 2.07 2.85
N PRO A 21 -7.93 2.18 3.38
CA PRO A 21 -8.95 2.96 2.69
C PRO A 21 -8.84 4.48 2.91
N PHE A 22 -8.19 4.92 3.99
CA PHE A 22 -8.19 6.34 4.36
C PHE A 22 -6.80 6.92 4.59
N LEU A 23 -6.01 6.39 5.56
CA LEU A 23 -4.75 7.02 5.95
C LEU A 23 -3.71 7.00 4.82
N VAL A 24 -3.52 5.85 4.19
CA VAL A 24 -2.55 5.69 3.09
C VAL A 24 -2.89 6.60 1.91
N PRO A 25 -4.13 6.61 1.37
CA PRO A 25 -4.48 7.54 0.31
C PRO A 25 -4.31 9.02 0.69
N MET A 26 -4.64 9.41 1.93
CA MET A 26 -4.41 10.80 2.38
C MET A 26 -2.93 11.18 2.34
N LEU A 27 -2.05 10.29 2.80
CA LEU A 27 -0.62 10.52 2.78
C LEU A 27 -0.07 10.56 1.34
N GLU A 28 -0.45 9.62 0.51
CA GLU A 28 0.00 9.53 -0.89
C GLU A 28 -0.53 10.70 -1.74
N ASN A 29 -1.77 11.09 -1.55
CA ASN A 29 -2.37 12.26 -2.21
C ASN A 29 -1.69 13.58 -1.78
N ALA A 30 -1.04 13.61 -0.61
CA ALA A 30 -0.20 14.71 -0.16
C ALA A 30 1.27 14.57 -0.61
N GLY A 31 1.60 13.58 -1.43
CA GLY A 31 2.93 13.37 -2.00
C GLY A 31 3.87 12.51 -1.15
N ALA A 32 3.39 11.84 -0.11
CA ALA A 32 4.22 10.93 0.68
C ALA A 32 4.41 9.57 -0.02
N ASN A 33 5.60 8.97 0.14
CA ASN A 33 5.83 7.58 -0.17
C ASN A 33 5.52 6.74 1.07
N VAL A 34 4.48 5.90 0.99
CA VAL A 34 4.02 5.08 2.12
C VAL A 34 4.46 3.63 1.93
N LEU A 35 5.24 3.12 2.88
CA LEU A 35 5.73 1.75 2.91
C LEU A 35 4.97 0.96 3.98
N LEU A 36 4.49 -0.22 3.63
CA LEU A 36 3.71 -1.10 4.50
C LEU A 36 4.38 -2.48 4.55
N PRO A 37 4.52 -3.11 5.74
CA PRO A 37 5.02 -4.48 5.84
C PRO A 37 3.89 -5.50 5.56
N ARG A 38 3.06 -5.22 4.55
CA ARG A 38 1.88 -6.02 4.18
C ARG A 38 1.51 -5.82 2.73
N GLU A 39 0.79 -6.78 2.15
CA GLU A 39 0.15 -6.62 0.85
C GLU A 39 -0.95 -5.55 0.92
N ARG A 40 -0.96 -4.68 -0.07
CA ARG A 40 -1.96 -3.60 -0.23
C ARG A 40 -3.16 -4.03 -1.05
N ASP A 41 -2.94 -4.96 -1.99
CA ASP A 41 -3.97 -5.44 -2.89
C ASP A 41 -4.81 -6.53 -2.23
N CYS A 42 -6.12 -6.35 -2.20
CA CYS A 42 -7.07 -7.33 -1.70
C CYS A 42 -7.43 -8.44 -2.72
N GLN A 43 -6.85 -8.39 -3.92
CA GLN A 43 -7.04 -9.44 -4.93
C GLN A 43 -6.36 -10.74 -4.49
N THR A 44 -7.05 -11.86 -4.71
CA THR A 44 -6.49 -13.21 -4.52
C THR A 44 -5.69 -13.68 -5.73
N ALA A 45 -5.85 -13.03 -6.86
CA ALA A 45 -5.08 -13.27 -8.07
C ALA A 45 -3.75 -12.52 -8.04
N GLU A 46 -2.71 -13.14 -8.56
CA GLU A 46 -1.37 -12.57 -8.73
C GLU A 46 -0.80 -13.03 -10.07
N VAL A 47 -0.15 -12.12 -10.76
CA VAL A 47 0.65 -12.44 -11.95
C VAL A 47 2.02 -11.80 -11.77
N ILE A 48 3.06 -12.61 -11.92
CA ILE A 48 4.44 -12.15 -11.91
C ILE A 48 5.05 -12.42 -13.28
N VAL A 49 5.65 -11.38 -13.84
CA VAL A 49 6.43 -11.44 -15.07
C VAL A 49 7.86 -11.11 -14.72
N ASP A 50 8.78 -11.98 -15.05
CA ASP A 50 10.18 -11.91 -14.64
C ASP A 50 11.11 -12.10 -15.85
N ASN A 51 12.31 -11.53 -15.80
CA ASN A 51 13.30 -11.68 -16.86
C ASN A 51 13.81 -13.13 -16.98
N ASP A 52 13.77 -13.91 -15.91
CA ASP A 52 14.15 -15.33 -15.88
C ASP A 52 12.98 -16.28 -16.27
N GLY A 53 11.79 -15.72 -16.53
CA GLY A 53 10.61 -16.47 -16.97
C GLY A 53 9.39 -16.29 -16.07
N CYS A 54 8.35 -17.08 -16.34
CA CYS A 54 7.06 -17.03 -15.63
C CYS A 54 6.57 -18.44 -15.33
N LEU A 55 5.94 -18.67 -14.17
CA LEU A 55 5.38 -19.98 -13.80
C LEU A 55 4.35 -20.50 -14.80
N THR A 56 3.52 -19.62 -15.36
CA THR A 56 2.42 -20.02 -16.28
C THR A 56 2.85 -20.16 -17.73
N GLY A 57 4.02 -19.64 -18.11
CA GLY A 57 4.53 -19.63 -19.48
C GLY A 57 3.74 -18.77 -20.48
N ARG A 58 2.72 -18.02 -20.02
CA ARG A 58 1.84 -17.20 -20.87
C ARG A 58 2.14 -15.70 -20.79
N SER A 59 2.60 -15.22 -19.64
CA SER A 59 3.16 -13.88 -19.52
C SER A 59 4.50 -13.78 -20.23
N VAL A 60 4.87 -12.60 -20.70
CA VAL A 60 6.06 -12.43 -21.55
C VAL A 60 6.89 -11.26 -21.07
N TYR A 61 8.20 -11.49 -20.91
CA TYR A 61 9.21 -10.45 -20.80
C TYR A 61 9.93 -10.29 -22.15
N THR A 62 10.16 -9.05 -22.58
CA THR A 62 10.88 -8.75 -23.82
C THR A 62 11.76 -7.52 -23.67
N GLU A 63 12.85 -7.48 -24.43
CA GLU A 63 13.74 -6.32 -24.53
C GLU A 63 13.76 -5.79 -25.96
N ASN A 64 13.58 -4.47 -26.12
CA ASN A 64 13.75 -3.78 -27.38
C ASN A 64 15.02 -2.94 -27.32
N SER A 65 15.93 -3.17 -28.24
CA SER A 65 17.21 -2.46 -28.30
C SER A 65 17.10 -1.20 -29.13
N GLY A 66 17.51 -0.09 -28.54
CA GLY A 66 17.76 1.17 -29.22
C GLY A 66 19.27 1.43 -29.35
N ASP A 67 19.73 2.60 -28.89
CA ASP A 67 21.15 3.00 -28.98
C ASP A 67 22.05 2.25 -27.98
N LYS A 68 21.49 1.61 -26.95
CA LYS A 68 22.19 0.79 -25.97
C LYS A 68 21.56 -0.60 -25.90
N LEU A 69 22.37 -1.59 -25.49
CA LEU A 69 21.90 -2.97 -25.36
C LEU A 69 21.75 -3.34 -23.87
N TRP A 70 20.70 -4.09 -23.59
CA TRP A 70 20.54 -4.74 -22.28
C TRP A 70 21.60 -5.82 -22.10
N SER A 71 22.11 -5.93 -20.90
CA SER A 71 23.05 -6.96 -20.49
C SER A 71 22.58 -7.63 -19.19
N GLN A 72 23.07 -8.83 -18.94
CA GLN A 72 22.86 -9.46 -17.65
C GLN A 72 23.62 -8.68 -16.57
N GLY A 73 22.94 -8.41 -15.45
CA GLY A 73 23.55 -7.79 -14.29
C GLY A 73 24.44 -8.77 -13.52
N GLU A 74 25.40 -8.23 -12.77
CA GLU A 74 26.23 -9.02 -11.87
C GLU A 74 25.50 -9.24 -10.53
N GLY A 75 25.32 -10.49 -10.11
CA GLY A 75 24.66 -10.85 -8.85
C GLY A 75 23.28 -11.47 -9.02
N GLN A 76 22.53 -11.51 -7.91
CA GLN A 76 21.23 -12.18 -7.84
C GLN A 76 20.08 -11.20 -8.03
N GLY A 77 18.98 -11.70 -8.60
CA GLY A 77 17.70 -11.03 -8.76
C GLY A 77 16.55 -11.88 -8.24
N PHE A 78 15.35 -11.48 -8.57
CA PHE A 78 14.14 -12.23 -8.32
C PHE A 78 14.01 -13.39 -9.33
N ALA A 79 13.42 -14.50 -8.90
CA ALA A 79 12.85 -15.50 -9.79
C ALA A 79 11.64 -16.18 -9.15
N HIS A 80 10.60 -16.35 -9.93
CA HIS A 80 9.40 -17.09 -9.50
C HIS A 80 9.46 -18.53 -9.98
N LEU A 81 10.34 -19.31 -9.37
CA LEU A 81 10.63 -20.69 -9.80
C LEU A 81 9.60 -21.72 -9.33
N ARG A 82 8.83 -21.42 -8.27
CA ARG A 82 7.86 -22.32 -7.65
C ARG A 82 6.71 -21.56 -6.98
N PRO A 83 5.56 -22.21 -6.81
CA PRO A 83 4.38 -21.55 -6.20
C PRO A 83 4.47 -21.40 -4.68
N GLN A 84 5.40 -22.10 -4.01
CA GLN A 84 5.52 -22.12 -2.55
C GLN A 84 6.98 -22.04 -2.12
N TYR A 85 7.20 -21.34 -1.01
CA TYR A 85 8.50 -21.17 -0.37
C TYR A 85 8.43 -21.60 1.08
N ILE A 86 9.43 -22.30 1.58
CA ILE A 86 9.56 -22.63 3.01
C ILE A 86 10.26 -21.51 3.76
N ASP A 87 10.22 -21.55 5.09
CA ASP A 87 10.94 -20.60 5.94
C ASP A 87 12.40 -20.42 5.47
N PHE A 88 12.86 -19.18 5.43
CA PHE A 88 14.21 -18.72 5.06
C PHE A 88 14.54 -18.72 3.55
N GLU A 89 13.70 -19.26 2.71
CA GLU A 89 13.89 -19.08 1.26
C GLU A 89 13.54 -17.66 0.84
N ASN A 90 14.32 -17.12 -0.09
CA ASN A 90 14.19 -15.74 -0.56
C ASN A 90 14.13 -15.69 -2.08
N PRO A 91 12.97 -15.40 -2.68
CA PRO A 91 12.83 -15.39 -4.14
C PRO A 91 13.71 -14.33 -4.84
N PHE A 92 14.15 -13.28 -4.14
CA PHE A 92 15.06 -12.25 -4.68
C PHE A 92 16.53 -12.68 -4.73
N LYS A 93 16.83 -13.92 -4.37
CA LYS A 93 18.17 -14.52 -4.45
C LYS A 93 18.22 -15.72 -5.38
N GLU A 94 17.15 -16.00 -6.11
CA GLU A 94 17.03 -17.22 -6.93
C GLU A 94 17.16 -16.96 -8.42
N GLY A 95 17.09 -15.68 -8.85
CA GLY A 95 17.13 -15.25 -10.24
C GLY A 95 18.28 -14.33 -10.59
N THR A 96 18.14 -13.71 -11.74
CA THR A 96 19.04 -12.72 -12.31
C THR A 96 18.30 -11.38 -12.50
N TYR A 97 19.01 -10.36 -12.95
CA TYR A 97 18.41 -9.10 -13.37
C TYR A 97 19.11 -8.57 -14.62
N ARG A 98 18.47 -7.67 -15.33
CA ARG A 98 19.01 -7.02 -16.52
C ARG A 98 19.50 -5.62 -16.18
N ALA A 99 20.51 -5.14 -16.89
CA ALA A 99 21.10 -3.81 -16.69
C ALA A 99 21.34 -3.10 -18.02
N ILE A 100 21.19 -1.78 -18.01
CA ILE A 100 21.43 -0.94 -19.19
C ILE A 100 21.94 0.44 -18.77
N GLU A 101 22.78 1.04 -19.59
CA GLU A 101 23.23 2.42 -19.41
C GLU A 101 22.16 3.42 -19.92
N THR A 102 21.97 4.50 -19.16
CA THR A 102 21.02 5.57 -19.51
C THR A 102 21.49 6.44 -20.66
N ILE A 103 20.52 6.92 -21.43
CA ILE A 103 20.67 7.97 -22.45
C ILE A 103 19.72 9.13 -22.16
N LYS A 104 20.06 10.34 -22.65
CA LYS A 104 19.21 11.53 -22.50
C LYS A 104 18.30 11.77 -23.71
N LYS A 105 18.73 11.33 -24.88
CA LYS A 105 18.04 11.47 -26.17
C LYS A 105 18.53 10.41 -27.15
N GLY A 106 17.76 10.10 -28.17
CA GLY A 106 18.08 9.07 -29.18
C GLY A 106 17.02 7.96 -29.15
N ASN A 107 17.36 6.80 -29.69
CA ASN A 107 16.50 5.63 -29.66
C ASN A 107 16.60 4.96 -28.30
N ALA A 108 15.53 5.05 -27.51
CA ALA A 108 15.46 4.41 -26.22
C ALA A 108 15.39 2.90 -26.36
N SER A 109 16.11 2.20 -25.48
CA SER A 109 15.94 0.78 -25.25
C SER A 109 14.89 0.58 -24.16
N THR A 110 14.06 -0.46 -24.30
CA THR A 110 13.00 -0.76 -23.32
C THR A 110 13.05 -2.21 -22.85
N ALA A 111 12.66 -2.43 -21.61
CA ALA A 111 12.24 -3.73 -21.09
C ALA A 111 10.73 -3.70 -20.89
N GLU A 112 10.03 -4.76 -21.31
CA GLU A 112 8.56 -4.82 -21.28
C GLU A 112 8.10 -6.11 -20.59
N TRP A 113 7.16 -5.95 -19.65
CA TRP A 113 6.48 -7.04 -18.94
C TRP A 113 5.03 -7.06 -19.36
N ILE A 114 4.62 -8.11 -20.07
CA ILE A 114 3.27 -8.31 -20.61
C ILE A 114 2.61 -9.45 -19.84
N PRO A 115 1.75 -9.14 -18.84
CA PRO A 115 1.09 -10.15 -18.01
C PRO A 115 -0.05 -10.85 -18.74
N GLU A 116 -0.34 -12.09 -18.37
CA GLU A 116 -1.62 -12.74 -18.63
C GLU A 116 -2.54 -12.56 -17.44
N ILE A 117 -3.40 -11.57 -17.49
CA ILE A 117 -4.32 -11.23 -16.40
C ILE A 117 -5.46 -12.27 -16.32
N PRO A 118 -5.72 -12.90 -15.15
CA PRO A 118 -6.69 -13.97 -15.03
C PRO A 118 -8.15 -13.50 -15.17
N SER A 119 -8.46 -12.31 -14.74
CA SER A 119 -9.79 -11.68 -14.85
C SER A 119 -9.69 -10.18 -14.93
N THR A 120 -10.63 -9.54 -15.65
CA THR A 120 -10.71 -8.08 -15.69
C THR A 120 -10.96 -7.53 -14.29
N GLY A 121 -10.16 -6.53 -13.85
CA GLY A 121 -10.27 -5.97 -12.51
C GLY A 121 -9.21 -4.92 -12.21
N GLN A 122 -9.25 -4.41 -10.97
CA GLN A 122 -8.26 -3.48 -10.42
C GLN A 122 -7.15 -4.27 -9.74
N TYR A 123 -5.89 -3.99 -10.04
CA TYR A 123 -4.73 -4.68 -9.53
C TYR A 123 -3.64 -3.69 -9.13
N ALA A 124 -3.03 -3.91 -7.98
CA ALA A 124 -1.81 -3.23 -7.61
C ALA A 124 -0.64 -3.68 -8.48
N VAL A 125 0.19 -2.74 -8.90
CA VAL A 125 1.40 -2.97 -9.71
C VAL A 125 2.63 -2.69 -8.87
N TYR A 126 3.53 -3.65 -8.81
CA TYR A 126 4.83 -3.55 -8.15
C TYR A 126 5.93 -3.86 -9.16
N VAL A 127 7.06 -3.19 -8.98
CA VAL A 127 8.29 -3.47 -9.74
C VAL A 127 9.41 -3.89 -8.80
N SER A 128 10.34 -4.68 -9.29
CA SER A 128 11.60 -4.95 -8.63
C SER A 128 12.79 -4.57 -9.52
N TYR A 129 13.89 -4.26 -8.87
CA TYR A 129 15.16 -3.90 -9.49
C TYR A 129 16.30 -4.10 -8.50
N GLN A 130 17.54 -3.97 -8.95
CA GLN A 130 18.72 -3.97 -8.08
C GLN A 130 19.29 -2.55 -7.94
N THR A 131 19.65 -2.18 -6.72
CA THR A 131 20.36 -0.92 -6.45
C THR A 131 21.85 -1.12 -6.62
N LEU A 132 22.45 -0.38 -7.54
CA LEU A 132 23.88 -0.36 -7.82
C LEU A 132 24.48 1.00 -7.43
N PRO A 133 25.81 1.09 -7.20
CA PRO A 133 26.45 2.36 -6.85
C PRO A 133 26.23 3.49 -7.85
N ASN A 134 26.00 3.15 -9.13
CA ASN A 134 25.77 4.10 -10.22
C ASN A 134 24.33 4.08 -10.75
N SER A 135 23.36 3.63 -9.97
CA SER A 135 21.94 3.59 -10.38
C SER A 135 21.39 4.96 -10.72
N ALA A 136 20.45 5.00 -11.66
CA ALA A 136 19.65 6.18 -11.99
C ALA A 136 18.68 6.53 -10.85
N ASP A 137 18.40 7.82 -10.67
CA ASP A 137 17.42 8.32 -9.71
C ASP A 137 16.06 8.67 -10.34
N ASP A 138 15.92 8.45 -11.65
CA ASP A 138 14.73 8.79 -12.43
C ASP A 138 14.38 7.71 -13.47
N ALA A 139 14.54 6.43 -13.13
CA ALA A 139 14.16 5.31 -14.01
C ALA A 139 12.69 5.42 -14.41
N LEU A 140 12.43 5.51 -15.74
CA LEU A 140 11.11 5.82 -16.27
C LEU A 140 10.31 4.54 -16.54
N TYR A 141 9.36 4.24 -15.64
CA TYR A 141 8.36 3.19 -15.82
C TYR A 141 7.08 3.78 -16.41
N THR A 142 6.47 3.08 -17.36
CA THR A 142 5.14 3.39 -17.93
C THR A 142 4.23 2.18 -17.73
N VAL A 143 3.14 2.36 -17.01
CA VAL A 143 2.07 1.36 -16.86
C VAL A 143 1.01 1.65 -17.92
N TYR A 144 0.74 0.67 -18.79
CA TYR A 144 -0.36 0.68 -19.75
C TYR A 144 -1.54 -0.05 -19.11
N HIS A 145 -2.70 0.58 -19.06
CA HIS A 145 -3.89 0.09 -18.36
C HIS A 145 -5.18 0.53 -19.08
N LYS A 146 -6.33 0.06 -18.63
CA LYS A 146 -7.64 0.36 -19.26
C LYS A 146 -7.98 1.85 -19.37
N GLY A 147 -7.42 2.71 -18.54
CA GLY A 147 -7.62 4.16 -18.56
C GLY A 147 -6.58 4.93 -19.40
N GLY A 148 -5.60 4.23 -19.99
CA GLY A 148 -4.52 4.84 -20.75
C GLY A 148 -3.12 4.47 -20.26
N THR A 149 -2.26 5.45 -20.05
CA THR A 149 -0.88 5.24 -19.59
C THR A 149 -0.55 6.15 -18.43
N THR A 150 0.14 5.61 -17.43
CA THR A 150 0.65 6.40 -16.29
C THR A 150 2.15 6.20 -16.16
N GLN A 151 2.90 7.29 -15.99
CA GLN A 151 4.36 7.28 -15.91
C GLN A 151 4.85 7.51 -14.49
N PHE A 152 5.91 6.80 -14.12
CA PHE A 152 6.58 6.89 -12.83
C PHE A 152 8.07 7.06 -13.00
N LYS A 153 8.67 7.98 -12.24
CA LYS A 153 10.12 8.09 -12.08
C LYS A 153 10.51 7.41 -10.79
N VAL A 154 11.19 6.28 -10.89
CA VAL A 154 11.62 5.48 -9.74
C VAL A 154 13.09 5.73 -9.47
N ASN A 155 13.42 6.08 -8.22
CA ASN A 155 14.80 6.23 -7.79
C ASN A 155 15.40 4.87 -7.45
N GLN A 156 16.17 4.31 -8.37
CA GLN A 156 16.83 3.01 -8.20
C GLN A 156 18.11 3.06 -7.34
N GLN A 157 18.49 4.23 -6.80
CA GLN A 157 19.62 4.34 -5.85
C GLN A 157 19.25 3.82 -4.45
N MET A 158 18.00 3.42 -4.23
CA MET A 158 17.48 2.87 -2.98
C MET A 158 16.37 1.84 -3.27
N GLY A 159 16.07 0.99 -2.31
CA GLY A 159 14.92 0.08 -2.38
C GLY A 159 15.09 -1.12 -3.34
N GLY A 160 16.29 -1.42 -3.80
CA GLY A 160 16.53 -2.60 -4.64
C GLY A 160 16.38 -3.92 -3.90
N GLY A 161 15.97 -4.98 -4.62
CA GLY A 161 15.79 -6.32 -4.06
C GLY A 161 14.53 -6.51 -3.24
N THR A 162 13.49 -5.71 -3.53
CA THR A 162 12.16 -5.84 -2.91
C THR A 162 11.06 -5.34 -3.86
N TRP A 163 9.78 -5.52 -3.47
CA TRP A 163 8.64 -5.01 -4.21
C TRP A 163 8.41 -3.52 -3.95
N ILE A 164 8.45 -2.71 -5.01
CA ILE A 164 8.16 -1.27 -4.99
C ILE A 164 6.80 -1.03 -5.65
N TYR A 165 5.85 -0.52 -4.88
CA TYR A 165 4.50 -0.21 -5.35
C TYR A 165 4.50 1.01 -6.26
N LEU A 166 3.85 0.91 -7.42
CA LEU A 166 3.65 2.03 -8.35
C LEU A 166 2.25 2.63 -8.27
N GLY A 167 1.23 1.79 -8.19
CA GLY A 167 -0.18 2.22 -8.21
C GLY A 167 -1.12 1.04 -8.38
N THR A 168 -2.43 1.31 -8.34
CA THR A 168 -3.49 0.33 -8.63
C THR A 168 -4.21 0.74 -9.90
N PHE A 169 -4.34 -0.18 -10.88
CA PHE A 169 -4.83 0.09 -12.23
C PHE A 169 -5.79 -0.99 -12.70
N GLY A 170 -6.71 -0.61 -13.58
CA GLY A 170 -7.59 -1.54 -14.28
C GLY A 170 -6.87 -2.27 -15.40
N PHE A 171 -6.99 -3.60 -15.43
CA PHE A 171 -6.47 -4.45 -16.50
C PHE A 171 -7.59 -5.31 -17.07
N ASN A 172 -7.53 -5.55 -18.39
CA ASN A 172 -8.38 -6.53 -19.07
C ASN A 172 -7.82 -7.95 -18.88
N ALA A 173 -8.70 -8.93 -18.79
CA ALA A 173 -8.33 -10.34 -18.79
C ALA A 173 -7.57 -10.74 -20.05
N GLY A 174 -6.67 -11.71 -19.90
CA GLY A 174 -5.83 -12.22 -20.98
C GLY A 174 -4.52 -11.44 -21.12
N ARG A 175 -3.76 -11.80 -22.15
CA ARG A 175 -2.50 -11.15 -22.51
C ARG A 175 -2.73 -10.22 -23.70
N ASN A 176 -2.46 -8.94 -23.49
CA ASN A 176 -2.56 -7.94 -24.56
C ASN A 176 -1.51 -6.82 -24.38
N ASN A 177 -1.16 -6.15 -25.46
CA ASN A 177 -0.14 -5.09 -25.47
C ASN A 177 -0.65 -3.76 -24.86
N GLU A 178 -1.92 -3.65 -24.57
CA GLU A 178 -2.53 -2.48 -23.94
C GLU A 178 -2.49 -2.54 -22.41
N CYS A 179 -2.13 -3.72 -21.86
CA CYS A 179 -2.00 -3.96 -20.44
C CYS A 179 -0.58 -4.50 -20.16
N LYS A 180 0.39 -3.62 -19.95
CA LYS A 180 1.80 -3.98 -19.72
C LYS A 180 2.52 -2.92 -18.89
N VAL A 181 3.71 -3.26 -18.42
CA VAL A 181 4.65 -2.31 -17.82
C VAL A 181 5.87 -2.20 -18.73
N VAL A 182 6.34 -0.98 -18.94
CA VAL A 182 7.51 -0.69 -19.78
C VAL A 182 8.51 0.13 -18.98
N LEU A 183 9.76 -0.28 -18.96
CA LEU A 183 10.90 0.48 -18.41
C LEU A 183 11.76 0.98 -19.57
N SER A 184 12.03 2.27 -19.59
CA SER A 184 12.88 2.92 -20.60
C SER A 184 14.24 3.28 -20.01
N ASN A 185 15.30 3.24 -20.82
CA ASN A 185 16.61 3.75 -20.43
C ASN A 185 16.78 5.27 -20.61
N LEU A 186 15.70 5.99 -20.95
CA LEU A 186 15.70 7.46 -20.94
C LEU A 186 15.81 7.99 -19.51
N SER A 187 16.74 8.92 -19.30
CA SER A 187 16.99 9.58 -18.02
C SER A 187 17.44 11.01 -18.24
N SER A 188 17.27 11.85 -17.23
CA SER A 188 17.85 13.20 -17.21
C SER A 188 19.39 13.19 -17.16
N LYS A 189 19.99 12.06 -16.72
CA LYS A 189 21.43 11.85 -16.52
C LYS A 189 21.94 10.73 -17.40
N VAL A 190 22.98 10.96 -18.17
CA VAL A 190 23.63 9.98 -19.05
C VAL A 190 24.68 9.19 -18.25
N GLY A 191 24.89 7.92 -18.63
CA GLY A 191 25.93 7.06 -18.06
C GLY A 191 25.59 6.51 -16.67
N ARG A 192 24.33 6.62 -16.24
CA ARG A 192 23.80 5.91 -15.09
C ARG A 192 23.35 4.51 -15.49
N ILE A 193 23.12 3.65 -14.52
CA ILE A 193 22.62 2.29 -14.76
C ILE A 193 21.15 2.23 -14.32
N ILE A 194 20.33 1.69 -15.20
CA ILE A 194 18.97 1.23 -14.90
C ILE A 194 19.00 -0.28 -14.87
N THR A 195 18.37 -0.86 -13.85
CA THR A 195 18.20 -2.31 -13.73
C THR A 195 16.73 -2.70 -13.87
N ALA A 196 16.48 -3.84 -14.50
CA ALA A 196 15.16 -4.43 -14.72
C ALA A 196 15.17 -5.86 -14.16
N ASP A 197 14.14 -6.22 -13.43
CA ASP A 197 14.00 -7.53 -12.78
C ASP A 197 12.56 -8.01 -13.00
N ALA A 198 11.71 -8.08 -11.98
CA ALA A 198 10.34 -8.56 -12.09
C ALA A 198 9.27 -7.46 -11.95
N VAL A 199 8.09 -7.75 -12.48
CA VAL A 199 6.84 -6.99 -12.25
C VAL A 199 5.80 -7.93 -11.65
N LYS A 200 5.22 -7.52 -10.51
CA LYS A 200 4.13 -8.21 -9.83
C LYS A 200 2.84 -7.41 -9.99
N ILE A 201 1.76 -8.07 -10.38
CA ILE A 201 0.42 -7.52 -10.58
C ILE A 201 -0.56 -8.32 -9.74
N GLY A 202 -1.23 -7.65 -8.81
CA GLY A 202 -2.17 -8.25 -7.86
C GLY A 202 -1.55 -8.67 -6.54
N GLY A 203 -2.43 -9.03 -5.59
CA GLY A 203 -2.06 -9.39 -4.22
C GLY A 203 -1.62 -10.84 -4.06
N GLY A 204 -2.43 -11.75 -4.58
CA GLY A 204 -2.18 -13.18 -4.51
C GLY A 204 -2.58 -13.85 -3.20
N MET A 205 -2.32 -15.14 -3.16
CA MET A 205 -2.46 -15.98 -1.97
C MET A 205 -1.11 -16.07 -1.23
N GLY A 206 -1.16 -16.24 0.09
CA GLY A 206 0.03 -16.51 0.89
C GLY A 206 0.72 -17.78 0.41
N ASN A 207 2.01 -17.69 0.16
CA ASN A 207 2.81 -18.76 -0.43
C ASN A 207 4.06 -19.13 0.39
N ILE A 208 4.16 -18.61 1.61
CA ILE A 208 5.21 -19.00 2.55
C ILE A 208 4.66 -20.10 3.46
N ALA A 209 5.27 -21.28 3.41
CA ALA A 209 4.93 -22.40 4.27
C ALA A 209 5.71 -22.33 5.58
N ARG A 210 5.01 -22.15 6.68
CA ARG A 210 5.61 -22.11 8.02
C ARG A 210 5.89 -23.50 8.56
N ARG A 211 6.96 -23.62 9.32
CA ARG A 211 7.27 -24.80 10.10
C ARG A 211 6.26 -24.98 11.24
N ILE A 212 5.66 -26.17 11.36
CA ILE A 212 4.83 -26.55 12.50
C ILE A 212 5.76 -27.16 13.57
N SER A 213 5.92 -26.49 14.71
CA SER A 213 6.57 -27.10 15.87
C SER A 213 5.63 -28.12 16.51
N ASN A 214 6.09 -29.35 16.72
CA ASN A 214 5.31 -30.41 17.38
C ASN A 214 4.98 -30.09 18.87
N GLU A 215 5.50 -29.02 19.43
CA GLU A 215 5.29 -28.64 20.84
C GLU A 215 3.95 -27.92 21.12
N GLY A 216 3.17 -27.59 20.09
CA GLY A 216 1.86 -26.92 20.21
C GLY A 216 0.66 -27.73 19.70
N ALA A 217 0.86 -28.96 19.27
CA ALA A 217 -0.15 -29.73 18.52
C ALA A 217 -1.22 -30.45 19.38
N THR A 218 -1.28 -30.21 20.69
CA THR A 218 -2.26 -30.88 21.58
C THR A 218 -3.52 -30.10 21.86
N GLU A 219 -3.66 -28.84 21.44
CA GLU A 219 -4.93 -28.12 21.60
C GLU A 219 -5.36 -27.43 20.30
N ASN A 220 -6.45 -27.93 19.70
CA ASN A 220 -7.29 -27.40 18.63
C ASN A 220 -7.03 -27.82 17.17
N LEU A 221 -6.96 -29.12 16.91
CA LEU A 221 -7.36 -29.69 15.61
C LEU A 221 -8.65 -30.50 15.76
N LYS A 222 -9.77 -29.81 15.93
CA LYS A 222 -11.10 -30.34 15.59
C LYS A 222 -11.67 -29.45 14.47
N SER A 223 -11.23 -29.68 13.26
CA SER A 223 -12.04 -29.60 12.04
C SER A 223 -11.21 -30.13 10.86
N SER A 224 -11.72 -31.18 10.29
CA SER A 224 -11.42 -31.85 9.05
C SER A 224 -10.79 -30.97 7.95
N ASP A 225 -9.57 -31.29 7.53
CA ASP A 225 -9.16 -31.65 6.17
C ASP A 225 -7.64 -31.86 6.12
N THR A 226 -7.24 -33.09 6.41
CA THR A 226 -5.90 -33.57 6.06
C THR A 226 -5.92 -33.96 4.58
N ARG A 227 -5.49 -33.09 3.68
CA ARG A 227 -5.05 -33.52 2.35
C ARG A 227 -3.54 -33.65 2.32
N ASN A 228 -3.10 -34.90 2.30
CA ASN A 228 -1.74 -35.29 1.97
C ASN A 228 -1.33 -34.69 0.62
N LEU A 229 -0.33 -33.83 0.63
CA LEU A 229 0.38 -33.43 -0.58
C LEU A 229 1.32 -34.58 -0.98
N GLN A 230 0.82 -35.52 -1.78
CA GLN A 230 1.66 -36.47 -2.51
C GLN A 230 2.20 -35.77 -3.75
N ASN A 231 3.52 -35.65 -3.81
CA ASN A 231 4.27 -35.21 -4.98
C ASN A 231 4.04 -36.19 -6.15
N THR A 232 3.36 -35.73 -7.20
CA THR A 232 3.44 -36.33 -8.53
C THR A 232 3.92 -35.29 -9.53
N HIS A 233 5.21 -35.21 -9.72
CA HIS A 233 5.76 -34.69 -10.98
C HIS A 233 7.00 -35.47 -11.35
N THR A 234 6.82 -36.36 -12.33
CA THR A 234 7.88 -36.93 -13.14
C THR A 234 8.16 -36.03 -14.32
N GLY A 235 9.30 -35.40 -14.33
CA GLY A 235 9.85 -34.65 -15.46
C GLY A 235 11.36 -34.47 -15.27
N ASN A 236 12.13 -35.11 -16.14
CA ASN A 236 13.59 -35.07 -16.17
C ASN A 236 14.13 -33.64 -16.30
N ILE A 237 14.85 -33.17 -15.27
CA ILE A 237 15.87 -32.14 -15.41
C ILE A 237 17.09 -32.65 -14.64
N GLN A 238 18.13 -32.94 -15.38
CA GLN A 238 19.46 -33.20 -14.83
C GLN A 238 20.07 -31.84 -14.48
N ASP A 239 20.11 -31.56 -13.19
CA ASP A 239 21.22 -31.03 -12.39
C ASP A 239 20.67 -30.90 -10.95
N ARG A 240 20.98 -31.92 -10.16
CA ARG A 240 20.53 -32.02 -8.78
C ARG A 240 21.46 -31.26 -7.87
N VAL A 241 20.96 -30.15 -7.32
CA VAL A 241 21.35 -29.79 -5.95
C VAL A 241 20.73 -30.84 -5.02
N THR A 242 21.57 -31.64 -4.38
CA THR A 242 21.12 -32.67 -3.43
C THR A 242 20.56 -32.01 -2.18
N TYR A 243 19.24 -31.95 -2.08
CA TYR A 243 18.58 -31.64 -0.82
C TYR A 243 18.61 -32.88 0.08
N SER A 244 19.10 -32.72 1.31
CA SER A 244 18.92 -33.70 2.38
C SER A 244 17.44 -34.04 2.55
N PRO A 245 17.07 -35.29 2.91
CA PRO A 245 15.67 -35.68 3.00
C PRO A 245 14.97 -34.91 4.12
N LEU A 246 14.00 -34.07 3.76
CA LEU A 246 13.10 -33.30 4.63
C LEU A 246 12.06 -34.19 5.34
N SER A 247 12.46 -35.35 5.86
CA SER A 247 11.54 -36.42 6.26
C SER A 247 10.90 -36.25 7.65
N THR A 248 11.09 -35.10 8.34
CA THR A 248 10.53 -34.93 9.72
C THR A 248 9.96 -33.54 10.00
N ILE A 249 10.00 -32.59 9.09
CA ILE A 249 9.50 -31.22 9.32
C ILE A 249 8.19 -31.05 8.55
N ASN A 250 7.09 -30.83 9.29
CA ASN A 250 5.81 -30.48 8.69
C ASN A 250 5.77 -28.98 8.40
N TYR A 251 5.47 -28.60 7.17
CA TYR A 251 5.21 -27.23 6.74
C TYR A 251 3.75 -27.06 6.37
N GLN A 252 3.19 -25.90 6.67
CA GLN A 252 1.80 -25.57 6.35
C GLN A 252 1.70 -24.15 5.78
N LEU A 253 0.98 -24.01 4.67
CA LEU A 253 0.54 -22.72 4.15
C LEU A 253 -0.62 -22.16 4.97
N SER A 254 -0.74 -20.83 4.99
CA SER A 254 -1.87 -20.14 5.63
C SER A 254 -3.20 -20.42 4.94
N ASN A 255 -3.18 -20.65 3.63
CA ASN A 255 -4.36 -20.75 2.74
C ASN A 255 -5.25 -19.49 2.74
N TYR A 256 -4.71 -18.36 3.19
CA TYR A 256 -5.38 -17.06 3.16
C TYR A 256 -4.85 -16.18 2.03
N PRO A 257 -5.65 -15.20 1.56
CA PRO A 257 -5.13 -14.13 0.72
C PRO A 257 -3.94 -13.43 1.39
N ARG A 258 -2.94 -13.04 0.60
CA ARG A 258 -1.69 -12.45 1.13
C ARG A 258 -1.94 -11.21 1.97
N PHE A 259 -2.90 -10.37 1.62
CA PHE A 259 -3.25 -9.19 2.42
C PHE A 259 -3.76 -9.52 3.84
N CYS A 260 -4.18 -10.76 4.08
CA CYS A 260 -4.60 -11.25 5.39
C CYS A 260 -3.44 -11.80 6.23
N GLU A 261 -2.27 -12.02 5.64
CA GLU A 261 -1.15 -12.62 6.35
C GLU A 261 -0.46 -11.62 7.29
N ALA A 262 0.25 -12.17 8.26
CA ALA A 262 1.10 -11.42 9.17
C ALA A 262 2.30 -10.79 8.44
N ALA A 263 2.86 -9.72 9.00
CA ALA A 263 3.94 -8.96 8.40
C ALA A 263 5.17 -9.81 8.06
N ARG A 264 5.55 -10.76 8.93
CA ARG A 264 6.72 -11.61 8.69
C ARG A 264 6.65 -12.40 7.37
N TYR A 265 5.48 -12.86 6.95
CA TYR A 265 5.29 -13.61 5.71
C TYR A 265 5.40 -12.72 4.47
N TRP A 266 4.79 -11.53 4.54
CA TRP A 266 4.97 -10.51 3.51
C TRP A 266 6.44 -10.12 3.35
N LEU A 267 7.15 -9.89 4.45
CA LEU A 267 8.56 -9.49 4.42
C LEU A 267 9.45 -10.54 3.78
N GLN A 268 9.23 -11.83 4.09
CA GLN A 268 9.94 -12.91 3.40
C GLN A 268 9.63 -12.92 1.90
N TRP A 269 8.35 -12.85 1.53
CA TRP A 269 7.92 -12.78 0.14
C TRP A 269 8.47 -11.56 -0.60
N ALA A 270 8.64 -10.45 0.09
CA ALA A 270 9.20 -9.21 -0.43
C ALA A 270 10.74 -9.18 -0.44
N GLY A 271 11.41 -10.30 -0.24
CA GLY A 271 12.87 -10.38 -0.34
C GLY A 271 13.66 -9.88 0.86
N ILE A 272 12.99 -9.49 1.93
CA ILE A 272 13.64 -9.00 3.15
C ILE A 272 14.41 -10.15 3.83
N PRO A 273 15.60 -9.90 4.38
CA PRO A 273 16.42 -10.93 5.04
C PRO A 273 15.73 -11.56 6.25
N ASP A 274 16.03 -12.83 6.51
CA ASP A 274 15.55 -13.60 7.67
C ASP A 274 15.91 -12.96 9.01
N SER A 275 17.06 -12.34 9.11
CA SER A 275 17.47 -11.54 10.29
C SER A 275 16.50 -10.40 10.64
N VAL A 276 15.66 -9.96 9.69
CA VAL A 276 14.63 -8.93 9.90
C VAL A 276 13.31 -9.55 10.30
N TYR A 277 12.85 -10.59 9.61
CA TYR A 277 11.50 -11.13 9.82
C TYR A 277 11.45 -12.36 10.73
N SER A 278 12.57 -12.92 11.17
CA SER A 278 12.60 -14.16 11.98
C SER A 278 13.68 -14.11 13.06
N GLU A 279 13.59 -13.16 14.00
CA GLU A 279 14.57 -13.00 15.11
C GLU A 279 14.66 -14.27 15.97
N SER A 280 13.56 -15.03 16.10
CA SER A 280 13.55 -16.29 16.85
C SER A 280 14.06 -17.50 16.03
N ASN A 281 14.51 -17.30 14.79
CA ASN A 281 14.85 -18.37 13.84
C ASN A 281 13.66 -19.35 13.61
N GLY A 282 12.45 -18.83 13.43
CA GLY A 282 11.24 -19.60 13.18
C GLY A 282 10.71 -20.38 14.39
N LYS A 283 11.25 -20.15 15.59
CA LYS A 283 10.80 -20.86 16.81
C LYS A 283 9.51 -20.29 17.40
N ASN A 284 9.23 -19.00 17.17
CA ASN A 284 8.06 -18.34 17.71
C ASN A 284 7.49 -17.33 16.69
N ASP A 285 6.45 -17.77 16.00
CA ASP A 285 5.80 -17.03 14.94
C ASP A 285 5.21 -15.68 15.41
N TYR A 286 4.59 -15.66 16.57
CA TYR A 286 4.04 -14.44 17.16
C TYR A 286 5.14 -13.42 17.49
N THR A 287 6.23 -13.89 18.08
CA THR A 287 7.39 -13.03 18.43
C THR A 287 8.04 -12.47 17.17
N ASP A 288 8.24 -13.29 16.16
CA ASP A 288 8.81 -12.88 14.88
C ASP A 288 7.93 -11.83 14.19
N ASP A 289 6.58 -12.02 14.19
CA ASP A 289 5.67 -11.07 13.55
C ASP A 289 5.67 -9.68 14.21
N TYR A 290 5.53 -9.57 15.54
CA TYR A 290 5.48 -8.24 16.15
C TYR A 290 6.83 -7.53 16.16
N LYS A 291 7.94 -8.27 16.23
CA LYS A 291 9.28 -7.70 16.22
C LYS A 291 9.73 -7.25 14.84
N CYS A 292 9.40 -8.02 13.80
CA CYS A 292 9.87 -7.73 12.45
C CYS A 292 9.47 -6.33 11.98
N ARG A 293 8.34 -5.79 12.40
CA ARG A 293 7.83 -4.48 11.98
C ARG A 293 8.80 -3.35 12.35
N GLY A 294 9.30 -3.34 13.59
CA GLY A 294 10.28 -2.35 14.04
C GLY A 294 11.67 -2.54 13.41
N ILE A 295 12.12 -3.80 13.26
CA ILE A 295 13.41 -4.13 12.64
C ILE A 295 13.38 -3.77 11.15
N TRP A 296 12.26 -4.02 10.47
CA TRP A 296 12.06 -3.67 9.07
C TRP A 296 12.22 -2.17 8.79
N VAL A 297 11.71 -1.29 9.67
CA VAL A 297 11.91 0.17 9.55
C VAL A 297 13.41 0.51 9.53
N ASN A 298 14.20 -0.15 10.37
CA ASN A 298 15.64 0.05 10.39
C ASN A 298 16.31 -0.48 9.12
N TYR A 299 15.87 -1.64 8.62
CA TYR A 299 16.38 -2.19 7.38
C TYR A 299 16.03 -1.32 6.15
N LEU A 300 14.82 -0.77 6.11
CA LEU A 300 14.47 0.22 5.06
C LEU A 300 15.41 1.43 5.09
N SER A 301 15.65 1.98 6.29
CA SER A 301 16.39 3.23 6.46
C SER A 301 17.92 3.04 6.52
N GLY A 302 18.38 1.83 6.74
CA GLY A 302 19.81 1.52 6.87
C GLY A 302 20.63 1.94 5.64
N GLY A 303 21.77 2.61 5.88
CA GLY A 303 22.62 3.21 4.85
C GLY A 303 22.23 4.63 4.45
N SER A 304 21.01 5.07 4.75
CA SER A 304 20.54 6.43 4.45
C SER A 304 21.05 7.47 5.47
N ALA A 305 20.85 8.76 5.15
CA ALA A 305 21.23 9.86 6.04
C ALA A 305 20.51 9.82 7.41
N VAL A 306 19.35 9.18 7.52
CA VAL A 306 18.62 9.07 8.79
C VAL A 306 19.08 7.90 9.64
N ASN A 307 19.68 6.86 9.04
CA ASN A 307 20.23 5.69 9.73
C ASN A 307 21.56 5.24 9.09
N PRO A 308 22.63 6.03 9.18
CA PRO A 308 23.89 5.77 8.46
C PRO A 308 24.73 4.63 9.03
N THR A 309 24.42 4.14 10.22
CA THR A 309 25.22 3.13 10.95
C THR A 309 24.81 1.69 10.67
N GLU A 310 23.61 1.48 10.16
CA GLU A 310 23.08 0.15 9.84
C GLU A 310 23.10 -0.08 8.32
N ARG A 311 23.14 -1.34 7.90
CA ARG A 311 22.98 -1.70 6.48
C ARG A 311 21.52 -1.90 6.16
N GLY A 312 21.09 -1.49 4.96
CA GLY A 312 19.71 -1.66 4.52
C GLY A 312 19.48 -1.18 3.10
N LEU A 313 18.26 -0.75 2.83
CA LEU A 313 17.78 -0.36 1.51
C LEU A 313 18.02 1.11 1.15
N ASN A 314 18.71 1.87 2.00
CA ASN A 314 19.07 3.28 1.79
C ASN A 314 17.86 4.23 1.62
N ILE A 315 16.69 3.86 2.10
CA ILE A 315 15.47 4.68 1.99
C ILE A 315 15.45 5.68 3.16
N PRO A 316 15.42 7.00 2.93
CA PRO A 316 15.44 8.00 4.00
C PRO A 316 14.05 8.13 4.67
N VAL A 317 13.68 7.13 5.49
CA VAL A 317 12.40 7.10 6.21
C VAL A 317 12.31 8.27 7.19
N ASN A 318 11.31 9.14 7.04
CA ASN A 318 11.16 10.32 7.88
C ASN A 318 10.53 10.02 9.25
N MET A 319 9.60 9.07 9.30
CA MET A 319 8.93 8.62 10.53
C MET A 319 8.37 7.20 10.36
N ALA A 320 8.07 6.55 11.47
CA ALA A 320 7.34 5.29 11.53
C ALA A 320 6.08 5.44 12.39
N PHE A 321 5.04 4.67 12.07
CA PHE A 321 3.77 4.71 12.77
C PHE A 321 3.20 3.32 12.93
N ALA A 322 2.93 2.91 14.17
CA ALA A 322 2.29 1.66 14.52
C ALA A 322 0.84 1.93 14.96
N PHE A 323 -0.11 1.41 14.21
CA PHE A 323 -1.54 1.59 14.47
C PHE A 323 -2.11 0.38 15.20
N HIS A 324 -2.55 0.59 16.44
CA HIS A 324 -3.11 -0.42 17.32
C HIS A 324 -4.48 -0.02 17.88
N SER A 325 -5.15 -1.00 18.47
CA SER A 325 -6.29 -0.82 19.37
C SER A 325 -6.05 -1.59 20.66
N ASP A 326 -6.37 -0.97 21.79
CA ASP A 326 -6.25 -1.54 23.13
C ASP A 326 -7.31 -2.64 23.38
N ALA A 327 -7.08 -3.46 24.38
CA ALA A 327 -7.99 -4.49 24.89
C ALA A 327 -8.55 -4.13 26.28
N GLY A 328 -8.43 -2.86 26.71
CA GLY A 328 -8.93 -2.40 28.00
C GLY A 328 -10.46 -2.39 28.06
N THR A 329 -11.00 -2.60 29.27
CA THR A 329 -12.44 -2.49 29.57
C THR A 329 -12.66 -1.60 30.78
N THR A 330 -13.88 -1.07 30.92
CA THR A 330 -14.33 -0.32 32.10
C THR A 330 -15.57 -0.98 32.68
N LEU A 331 -15.73 -0.91 34.01
CA LEU A 331 -16.86 -1.55 34.70
C LEU A 331 -18.23 -0.98 34.28
N ASN A 332 -18.28 0.29 33.90
CA ASN A 332 -19.49 1.01 33.50
C ASN A 332 -19.56 1.27 31.98
N ASP A 333 -18.73 0.59 31.21
CA ASP A 333 -18.62 0.77 29.75
C ASP A 333 -18.43 2.25 29.34
N SER A 334 -17.68 3.02 30.13
CA SER A 334 -17.30 4.38 29.76
C SER A 334 -16.17 4.37 28.73
N ILE A 335 -16.03 5.48 27.98
CA ILE A 335 -15.00 5.64 26.95
C ILE A 335 -13.59 5.39 27.50
N ILE A 336 -12.86 4.49 26.88
CA ILE A 336 -11.43 4.25 27.13
C ILE A 336 -10.61 5.34 26.41
N GLY A 337 -10.90 5.58 25.13
CA GLY A 337 -10.30 6.64 24.33
C GLY A 337 -8.87 6.37 23.84
N THR A 338 -8.15 7.42 23.51
CA THR A 338 -6.90 7.36 22.73
C THR A 338 -5.65 7.49 23.60
N LEU A 339 -4.71 6.55 23.43
CA LEU A 339 -3.38 6.53 24.06
C LEU A 339 -2.28 6.61 23.00
N GLY A 340 -1.31 7.50 23.20
CA GLY A 340 -0.09 7.55 22.42
C GLY A 340 1.09 6.97 23.19
N ILE A 341 1.90 6.13 22.55
CA ILE A 341 3.08 5.50 23.13
C ILE A 341 4.31 5.84 22.30
N TYR A 342 5.37 6.25 22.96
CA TYR A 342 6.68 6.55 22.38
C TYR A 342 7.78 6.08 23.33
N TYR A 343 9.05 6.13 22.90
CA TYR A 343 10.15 5.78 23.80
C TYR A 343 11.41 6.61 23.51
N THR A 344 11.91 7.33 24.53
CA THR A 344 13.08 8.20 24.41
C THR A 344 14.37 7.56 24.92
N ASN A 345 14.32 6.71 25.96
CA ASN A 345 15.51 6.27 26.70
C ASN A 345 16.37 5.21 25.99
N ALA A 346 16.09 4.90 24.71
CA ALA A 346 16.93 4.01 23.93
C ALA A 346 18.13 4.77 23.32
N TYR A 347 19.26 4.07 23.17
CA TYR A 347 20.42 4.52 22.42
C TYR A 347 20.94 5.92 22.85
N ASN A 348 21.01 6.16 24.16
CA ASN A 348 21.40 7.45 24.76
C ASN A 348 20.52 8.61 24.29
N GLU A 349 19.22 8.37 24.16
CA GLU A 349 18.19 9.34 23.78
C GLU A 349 18.37 9.96 22.37
N LYS A 350 19.14 9.30 21.50
CA LYS A 350 19.43 9.74 20.15
C LYS A 350 19.11 8.70 19.10
N PHE A 351 18.77 9.17 17.92
CA PHE A 351 18.75 8.39 16.68
C PHE A 351 20.15 8.27 16.10
N ALA A 352 20.34 7.38 15.12
CA ALA A 352 21.64 7.12 14.50
C ALA A 352 22.26 8.34 13.80
N ASN A 353 21.45 9.28 13.32
CA ASN A 353 21.87 10.55 12.75
C ASN A 353 22.16 11.64 13.80
N GLY A 354 22.09 11.33 15.09
CA GLY A 354 22.32 12.26 16.19
C GLY A 354 21.10 13.07 16.64
N ALA A 355 19.97 13.01 15.93
CA ALA A 355 18.75 13.69 16.33
C ALA A 355 18.17 13.12 17.64
N SER A 356 17.48 13.96 18.41
CA SER A 356 16.89 13.55 19.68
C SER A 356 15.71 12.60 19.49
N ARG A 357 15.60 11.56 20.33
CA ARG A 357 14.42 10.69 20.37
C ARG A 357 13.17 11.39 20.94
N TYR A 358 13.29 12.58 21.50
CA TYR A 358 12.13 13.41 21.85
C TYR A 358 11.28 13.82 20.63
N LEU A 359 11.79 13.73 19.41
CA LEU A 359 10.99 13.84 18.20
C LEU A 359 9.85 12.81 18.13
N SER A 360 10.03 11.63 18.75
CA SER A 360 8.94 10.65 18.91
C SER A 360 7.84 11.14 19.86
N HIS A 361 8.19 11.88 20.93
CA HIS A 361 7.24 12.55 21.79
C HIS A 361 6.42 13.59 21.03
N ASP A 362 7.10 14.44 20.25
CA ASP A 362 6.45 15.53 19.52
C ASP A 362 5.50 14.99 18.43
N LEU A 363 5.92 13.95 17.68
CA LEU A 363 5.07 13.24 16.74
C LEU A 363 3.83 12.67 17.43
N THR A 364 4.01 12.03 18.59
CA THR A 364 2.92 11.44 19.39
C THR A 364 1.96 12.50 19.88
N ASP A 365 2.45 13.63 20.37
CA ASP A 365 1.63 14.73 20.88
C ASP A 365 0.77 15.36 19.76
N LEU A 366 1.37 15.62 18.62
CA LEU A 366 0.66 16.20 17.47
C LEU A 366 -0.45 15.29 16.98
N ILE A 367 -0.17 13.99 16.78
CA ILE A 367 -1.16 13.04 16.31
C ILE A 367 -2.29 12.86 17.33
N GLN A 368 -1.97 12.60 18.60
CA GLN A 368 -2.98 12.39 19.65
C GLN A 368 -3.84 13.64 19.85
N SER A 369 -3.24 14.83 19.82
CA SER A 369 -3.96 16.10 19.98
C SER A 369 -4.96 16.34 18.85
N ASN A 370 -4.58 16.06 17.60
CA ASN A 370 -5.51 16.16 16.47
C ASN A 370 -6.66 15.15 16.60
N ILE A 371 -6.38 13.88 16.92
CA ILE A 371 -7.43 12.86 17.10
C ILE A 371 -8.43 13.30 18.17
N VAL A 372 -7.94 13.64 19.36
CA VAL A 372 -8.81 13.98 20.49
C VAL A 372 -9.63 15.25 20.22
N ARG A 373 -9.01 16.27 19.60
CA ARG A 373 -9.72 17.50 19.21
C ARG A 373 -10.85 17.21 18.23
N ASP A 374 -10.55 16.47 17.16
CA ASP A 374 -11.51 16.23 16.08
C ASP A 374 -12.65 15.30 16.55
N VAL A 375 -12.32 14.26 17.32
CA VAL A 375 -13.34 13.35 17.89
C VAL A 375 -14.25 14.06 18.89
N ARG A 376 -13.70 14.91 19.77
CA ARG A 376 -14.52 15.69 20.71
C ARG A 376 -15.42 16.68 20.03
N THR A 377 -14.99 17.24 18.91
CA THR A 377 -15.77 18.23 18.18
C THR A 377 -16.93 17.59 17.42
N LEU A 378 -16.72 16.43 16.81
CA LEU A 378 -17.69 15.85 15.85
C LEU A 378 -18.51 14.68 16.40
N TYR A 379 -18.02 13.97 17.43
CA TYR A 379 -18.61 12.69 17.85
C TYR A 379 -18.90 12.63 19.35
N GLU A 380 -17.86 12.76 20.20
CA GLU A 380 -17.96 12.50 21.63
C GLU A 380 -17.19 13.55 22.43
N PRO A 381 -17.87 14.59 22.98
CA PRO A 381 -17.21 15.64 23.75
C PRO A 381 -16.42 15.14 24.96
N GLN A 382 -16.78 13.96 25.48
CA GLN A 382 -16.12 13.32 26.61
C GLN A 382 -15.04 12.30 26.19
N TRP A 383 -14.64 12.28 24.89
CA TRP A 383 -13.61 11.38 24.43
C TRP A 383 -12.33 11.50 25.28
N THR A 384 -11.90 10.39 25.84
CA THR A 384 -10.79 10.38 26.78
C THR A 384 -9.47 10.56 26.04
N ARG A 385 -8.73 11.63 26.39
CA ARG A 385 -7.32 11.73 26.09
C ARG A 385 -6.57 11.00 27.20
N ARG A 386 -6.07 9.81 26.93
CA ARG A 386 -5.17 9.08 27.82
C ARG A 386 -3.79 9.75 27.82
N GLY A 387 -2.95 9.38 28.80
CA GLY A 387 -1.59 9.91 28.86
C GLY A 387 -0.76 9.57 27.63
N LYS A 388 0.33 10.29 27.45
CA LYS A 388 1.40 9.90 26.53
C LYS A 388 2.40 9.05 27.29
N TRP A 389 2.55 7.79 26.91
CA TRP A 389 3.40 6.84 27.63
C TRP A 389 4.81 6.78 27.02
N ASN A 390 5.81 7.19 27.79
CA ASN A 390 7.21 6.94 27.47
C ASN A 390 7.59 5.53 27.94
N GLN A 391 7.19 4.50 27.17
CA GLN A 391 7.28 3.10 27.56
C GLN A 391 7.99 2.25 26.51
N SER A 392 8.75 1.25 26.97
CA SER A 392 9.61 0.41 26.16
C SER A 392 8.84 -0.66 25.35
N TYR A 393 7.81 -0.25 24.59
CA TYR A 393 7.18 -1.12 23.59
C TYR A 393 8.13 -1.36 22.42
N TYR A 394 8.08 -2.54 21.84
CA TYR A 394 9.06 -2.93 20.82
C TYR A 394 9.01 -1.99 19.60
N GLU A 395 7.81 -1.76 19.05
CA GLU A 395 7.60 -0.89 17.88
C GLU A 395 7.86 0.61 18.18
N ALA A 396 7.84 1.05 19.44
CA ALA A 396 8.22 2.41 19.82
C ALA A 396 9.73 2.57 20.07
N ARG A 397 10.39 1.50 20.55
CA ARG A 397 11.80 1.53 20.98
C ARG A 397 12.79 1.25 19.86
N VAL A 398 12.49 0.21 19.04
CA VAL A 398 13.45 -0.34 18.06
C VAL A 398 13.70 0.57 16.87
N PRO A 399 12.70 1.23 16.25
CA PRO A 399 12.95 2.07 15.10
C PRO A 399 13.98 3.19 15.36
N ARG A 400 14.84 3.43 14.36
CA ARG A 400 15.89 4.47 14.37
C ARG A 400 15.43 5.81 13.78
N VAL A 401 14.12 5.99 13.67
CA VAL A 401 13.46 7.20 13.18
C VAL A 401 12.36 7.60 14.16
N PRO A 402 11.88 8.87 14.14
CA PRO A 402 10.74 9.29 14.97
C PRO A 402 9.56 8.34 14.81
N THR A 403 9.05 7.82 15.93
CA THR A 403 8.06 6.73 15.91
C THR A 403 7.01 6.93 16.99
N MET A 404 5.74 6.70 16.61
CA MET A 404 4.60 6.61 17.51
C MET A 404 3.94 5.24 17.38
N LEU A 405 3.54 4.67 18.53
CA LEU A 405 2.55 3.61 18.61
C LEU A 405 1.24 4.20 19.13
N LEU A 406 0.19 4.07 18.36
CA LEU A 406 -1.15 4.56 18.67
C LEU A 406 -2.04 3.42 19.13
N GLU A 407 -2.61 3.54 20.32
CA GLU A 407 -3.79 2.79 20.76
C GLU A 407 -5.00 3.71 20.58
N LEU A 408 -5.69 3.60 19.43
CA LEU A 408 -6.73 4.53 19.04
C LEU A 408 -7.90 4.53 20.01
N LEU A 409 -8.38 3.31 20.33
CA LEU A 409 -9.54 3.00 21.15
C LEU A 409 -9.43 1.55 21.64
N SER A 410 -10.34 1.11 22.51
CA SER A 410 -10.38 -0.30 22.92
C SER A 410 -11.41 -1.10 22.12
N HIS A 411 -10.92 -2.16 21.46
CA HIS A 411 -11.78 -3.09 20.71
C HIS A 411 -12.61 -4.03 21.61
N GLN A 412 -12.39 -4.03 22.92
CA GLN A 412 -13.18 -4.77 23.90
C GLN A 412 -14.16 -3.88 24.68
N ASN A 413 -14.18 -2.58 24.42
CA ASN A 413 -15.09 -1.63 25.03
C ASN A 413 -16.19 -1.25 24.06
N PHE A 414 -17.46 -1.49 24.44
CA PHE A 414 -18.61 -1.24 23.56
C PHE A 414 -18.78 0.25 23.24
N ALA A 415 -18.56 1.13 24.22
CA ALA A 415 -18.69 2.57 24.03
C ALA A 415 -17.68 3.10 23.00
N ASP A 416 -16.42 2.60 23.02
CA ASP A 416 -15.42 2.95 22.01
C ASP A 416 -15.78 2.37 20.64
N MET A 417 -16.20 1.09 20.59
CA MET A 417 -16.49 0.40 19.33
C MET A 417 -17.70 0.91 18.61
N ARG A 418 -18.66 1.53 19.32
CA ARG A 418 -19.78 2.24 18.69
C ARG A 418 -19.30 3.31 17.69
N TYR A 419 -18.21 4.00 18.01
CA TYR A 419 -17.55 4.93 17.09
C TYR A 419 -16.62 4.20 16.13
N GLY A 420 -15.84 3.25 16.61
CA GLY A 420 -14.85 2.51 15.81
C GLY A 420 -15.44 1.73 14.63
N LEU A 421 -16.76 1.44 14.65
CA LEU A 421 -17.47 0.82 13.54
C LEU A 421 -18.04 1.83 12.52
N ASP A 422 -18.14 3.12 12.86
CA ASP A 422 -18.65 4.16 11.96
C ASP A 422 -17.61 4.53 10.89
N PRO A 423 -17.90 4.36 9.59
CA PRO A 423 -16.99 4.74 8.50
C PRO A 423 -16.60 6.22 8.51
N ARG A 424 -17.51 7.11 8.94
CA ARG A 424 -17.23 8.55 9.05
C ARG A 424 -16.24 8.85 10.16
N PHE A 425 -16.35 8.16 11.29
CA PHE A 425 -15.37 8.24 12.37
C PHE A 425 -14.01 7.76 11.90
N ARG A 426 -13.96 6.63 11.16
CA ARG A 426 -12.71 6.09 10.59
C ARG A 426 -12.02 7.09 9.67
N PHE A 427 -12.77 7.74 8.78
CA PHE A 427 -12.27 8.81 7.92
C PHE A 427 -11.71 9.99 8.75
N THR A 428 -12.50 10.50 9.71
CA THR A 428 -12.11 11.64 10.55
C THR A 428 -10.84 11.36 11.35
N VAL A 429 -10.74 10.19 11.98
CA VAL A 429 -9.56 9.80 12.74
C VAL A 429 -8.33 9.63 11.85
N SER A 430 -8.49 8.99 10.68
CA SER A 430 -7.40 8.86 9.71
C SER A 430 -6.91 10.22 9.23
N ARG A 431 -7.84 11.17 9.00
CA ARG A 431 -7.50 12.56 8.65
C ARG A 431 -6.80 13.29 9.80
N ALA A 432 -7.20 13.06 11.05
CA ALA A 432 -6.53 13.64 12.22
C ALA A 432 -5.10 13.11 12.38
N ILE A 433 -4.88 11.80 12.14
CA ILE A 433 -3.55 11.19 12.11
C ILE A 433 -2.70 11.83 11.01
N TYR A 434 -3.22 11.91 9.79
CA TYR A 434 -2.57 12.55 8.65
C TYR A 434 -2.16 14.01 8.97
N LYS A 435 -3.08 14.80 9.55
CA LYS A 435 -2.79 16.18 9.97
C LYS A 435 -1.64 16.24 10.98
N GLY A 436 -1.64 15.37 11.98
CA GLY A 436 -0.54 15.31 12.97
C GLY A 436 0.81 14.94 12.36
N MET A 437 0.83 13.98 11.43
CA MET A 437 2.03 13.61 10.68
C MET A 437 2.53 14.77 9.80
N LEU A 438 1.63 15.44 9.09
CA LEU A 438 1.97 16.58 8.24
C LEU A 438 2.50 17.74 9.08
N GLN A 439 1.88 18.09 10.22
CA GLN A 439 2.37 19.11 11.15
C GLN A 439 3.78 18.78 11.62
N PHE A 440 4.03 17.52 11.98
CA PHE A 440 5.36 17.08 12.40
C PHE A 440 6.38 17.26 11.28
N LEU A 441 6.11 16.78 10.06
CA LEU A 441 7.03 16.94 8.92
C LEU A 441 7.27 18.41 8.58
N CYS A 442 6.23 19.23 8.50
CA CYS A 442 6.37 20.65 8.20
C CYS A 442 7.24 21.37 9.25
N SER A 443 7.11 21.01 10.53
CA SER A 443 7.95 21.56 11.59
C SER A 443 9.43 21.14 11.46
N GLN A 444 9.69 19.87 11.08
CA GLN A 444 11.05 19.34 10.93
C GLN A 444 11.78 19.91 9.70
N TYR A 445 11.05 20.15 8.61
CA TYR A 445 11.63 20.59 7.34
C TYR A 445 11.36 22.06 7.01
N HIS A 446 10.79 22.82 7.95
CA HIS A 446 10.44 24.23 7.78
C HIS A 446 9.58 24.49 6.52
N MET A 447 8.58 23.65 6.32
CA MET A 447 7.65 23.73 5.22
C MET A 447 6.32 24.34 5.67
N ASP A 448 5.61 24.95 4.73
CA ASP A 448 4.25 25.44 4.98
C ASP A 448 3.30 24.27 5.28
N TYR A 449 2.51 24.42 6.34
CA TYR A 449 1.47 23.45 6.68
C TYR A 449 0.19 23.76 5.91
N VAL A 450 -0.10 22.93 4.93
CA VAL A 450 -1.33 23.00 4.14
C VAL A 450 -1.92 21.60 4.03
N VAL A 451 -3.17 21.43 4.44
CA VAL A 451 -3.88 20.15 4.38
C VAL A 451 -4.65 20.05 3.06
N GLN A 452 -4.66 18.88 2.44
CA GLN A 452 -5.47 18.62 1.25
C GLN A 452 -6.95 18.92 1.50
N PRO A 453 -7.74 19.37 0.48
CA PRO A 453 -9.16 19.67 0.64
C PRO A 453 -9.99 18.46 1.03
N LEU A 454 -11.23 18.70 1.49
CA LEU A 454 -12.25 17.66 1.55
C LEU A 454 -12.79 17.35 0.14
N PRO A 455 -13.39 16.15 -0.07
CA PRO A 455 -14.07 15.84 -1.31
C PRO A 455 -15.13 16.90 -1.64
N VAL A 456 -15.34 17.16 -2.94
CA VAL A 456 -16.45 18.01 -3.38
C VAL A 456 -17.78 17.33 -3.11
N ASP A 457 -18.83 18.13 -2.94
CA ASP A 457 -20.20 17.65 -2.82
C ASP A 457 -21.13 18.24 -3.89
N HIS A 458 -22.41 17.87 -3.87
CA HIS A 458 -23.45 18.35 -4.79
C HIS A 458 -23.00 18.26 -6.26
N MET A 459 -22.29 17.19 -6.61
CA MET A 459 -21.92 16.96 -8.00
C MET A 459 -23.18 16.72 -8.84
N ALA A 460 -23.29 17.43 -9.94
CA ALA A 460 -24.36 17.26 -10.90
C ALA A 460 -23.80 17.12 -12.31
N LEU A 461 -24.46 16.30 -13.12
CA LEU A 461 -24.13 16.04 -14.52
C LEU A 461 -25.39 16.25 -15.38
N ARG A 462 -25.31 17.13 -16.37
CA ARG A 462 -26.42 17.41 -17.28
C ARG A 462 -25.97 17.45 -18.74
N MET A 463 -26.84 17.04 -19.64
CA MET A 463 -26.68 17.26 -21.08
C MET A 463 -26.95 18.74 -21.38
N THR A 464 -26.01 19.42 -22.05
CA THR A 464 -26.13 20.82 -22.48
C THR A 464 -26.31 20.96 -23.97
N GLY A 465 -26.07 19.90 -24.72
CA GLY A 465 -26.21 19.82 -26.15
C GLY A 465 -26.33 18.38 -26.61
N GLU A 466 -26.36 18.19 -27.91
CA GLU A 466 -26.52 16.86 -28.52
C GLU A 466 -25.38 15.91 -28.15
N ASN A 467 -24.15 16.42 -28.08
CA ASN A 467 -22.93 15.66 -27.75
C ASN A 467 -22.11 16.35 -26.66
N GLU A 468 -22.75 17.08 -25.77
CA GLU A 468 -22.06 17.84 -24.73
C GLU A 468 -22.71 17.62 -23.38
N VAL A 469 -21.88 17.46 -22.37
CA VAL A 469 -22.26 17.40 -20.95
C VAL A 469 -21.55 18.47 -20.15
N GLU A 470 -22.23 18.95 -19.13
CA GLU A 470 -21.70 19.85 -18.12
C GLU A 470 -21.76 19.18 -16.74
N LEU A 471 -20.60 19.16 -16.08
CA LEU A 471 -20.47 18.80 -14.68
C LEU A 471 -20.41 20.08 -13.86
N THR A 472 -21.04 20.05 -12.69
CA THR A 472 -20.93 21.11 -11.67
C THR A 472 -20.80 20.48 -10.30
N TRP A 473 -20.12 21.15 -9.38
CA TRP A 473 -19.91 20.68 -8.00
C TRP A 473 -19.74 21.85 -7.04
N ARG A 474 -19.69 21.56 -5.74
CA ARG A 474 -19.40 22.56 -4.70
C ARG A 474 -18.19 22.15 -3.89
N PRO A 475 -17.28 23.08 -3.57
CA PRO A 475 -16.22 22.83 -2.61
C PRO A 475 -16.82 22.66 -1.20
N VAL A 476 -16.20 21.80 -0.40
CA VAL A 476 -16.57 21.58 1.00
C VAL A 476 -15.54 22.27 1.90
N ALA A 477 -16.04 23.16 2.77
CA ALA A 477 -15.18 23.79 3.79
C ALA A 477 -14.92 22.79 4.92
N ASP A 478 -13.65 22.67 5.35
CA ASP A 478 -13.29 21.88 6.52
C ASP A 478 -13.32 22.76 7.77
N ALA A 479 -14.35 22.58 8.60
CA ALA A 479 -14.50 23.35 9.84
C ALA A 479 -13.39 23.08 10.88
N LEU A 480 -12.65 21.96 10.74
CA LEU A 480 -11.58 21.57 11.63
C LEU A 480 -10.19 21.95 11.09
N GLU A 481 -10.12 22.40 9.83
CA GLU A 481 -8.83 22.66 9.17
C GLU A 481 -8.92 23.83 8.16
N PRO A 482 -8.62 25.05 8.59
CA PRO A 482 -8.78 26.23 7.74
C PRO A 482 -7.81 26.30 6.55
N THR A 483 -6.75 25.49 6.53
CA THR A 483 -5.81 25.45 5.40
C THR A 483 -6.31 24.57 4.25
N ALA A 484 -7.32 23.74 4.47
CA ALA A 484 -7.86 22.76 3.53
C ALA A 484 -8.82 23.39 2.49
N ILE A 485 -8.45 24.52 1.91
CA ILE A 485 -9.25 25.25 0.92
C ILE A 485 -8.96 24.68 -0.47
N ALA A 486 -10.01 24.31 -1.22
CA ALA A 486 -9.88 23.90 -2.61
C ALA A 486 -9.46 25.10 -3.49
N GLU A 487 -8.36 24.95 -4.24
CA GLU A 487 -7.86 25.98 -5.18
C GLU A 487 -8.23 25.63 -6.62
N LYS A 488 -8.17 24.33 -6.97
CA LYS A 488 -8.46 23.78 -8.29
C LYS A 488 -9.12 22.41 -8.14
N TYR A 489 -9.49 21.81 -9.29
CA TYR A 489 -10.15 20.50 -9.34
C TYR A 489 -9.55 19.64 -10.43
N ILE A 490 -9.63 18.31 -10.27
CA ILE A 490 -9.29 17.38 -11.34
C ILE A 490 -10.55 16.60 -11.69
N VAL A 491 -10.91 16.61 -12.97
CA VAL A 491 -12.02 15.83 -13.52
C VAL A 491 -11.46 14.59 -14.20
N TYR A 492 -11.82 13.43 -13.70
CA TYR A 492 -11.45 12.13 -14.26
C TYR A 492 -12.59 11.59 -15.11
N THR A 493 -12.26 11.05 -16.28
CA THR A 493 -13.23 10.48 -17.22
C THR A 493 -12.96 9.00 -17.43
N ARG A 494 -14.03 8.21 -17.45
CA ARG A 494 -14.02 6.80 -17.85
C ARG A 494 -14.99 6.60 -18.99
N ILE A 495 -14.55 5.95 -20.07
CA ILE A 495 -15.37 5.65 -21.25
C ILE A 495 -15.73 4.17 -21.25
N GLY A 496 -17.03 3.87 -21.29
CA GLY A 496 -17.56 2.52 -21.29
C GLY A 496 -17.12 1.71 -20.06
N ASP A 497 -16.59 0.52 -20.29
CA ASP A 497 -16.04 -0.38 -19.30
C ASP A 497 -14.52 -0.18 -19.07
N GLY A 498 -13.95 0.91 -19.58
CA GLY A 498 -12.58 1.32 -19.35
C GLY A 498 -12.25 1.58 -17.89
N ASP A 499 -11.12 2.21 -17.62
CA ASP A 499 -10.76 2.77 -16.32
C ASP A 499 -10.74 4.30 -16.40
N PHE A 500 -10.62 4.97 -15.27
CA PHE A 500 -10.45 6.42 -15.26
C PHE A 500 -9.09 6.81 -15.86
N ASP A 501 -9.09 7.90 -16.62
CA ASP A 501 -7.90 8.53 -17.17
C ASP A 501 -7.07 9.24 -16.05
N ASN A 502 -6.00 9.93 -16.45
CA ASN A 502 -5.15 10.70 -15.51
C ASN A 502 -5.76 12.06 -15.12
N GLY A 503 -6.99 12.35 -15.56
CA GLY A 503 -7.74 13.54 -15.20
C GLY A 503 -7.29 14.82 -15.92
N VAL A 504 -8.18 15.81 -15.89
CA VAL A 504 -7.96 17.16 -16.43
C VAL A 504 -8.04 18.16 -15.29
N LEU A 505 -7.00 18.99 -15.13
CA LEU A 505 -6.99 20.07 -14.14
C LEU A 505 -7.90 21.20 -14.61
N VAL A 506 -8.82 21.64 -13.73
CA VAL A 506 -9.87 22.63 -14.01
C VAL A 506 -9.83 23.76 -12.98
N ASP A 507 -9.91 24.98 -13.46
CA ASP A 507 -10.14 26.17 -12.62
C ASP A 507 -11.66 26.39 -12.47
N GLY A 508 -12.13 26.62 -11.24
CA GLY A 508 -13.56 26.78 -10.95
C GLY A 508 -14.30 25.45 -10.78
N ASN A 509 -15.60 25.52 -10.53
CA ASN A 509 -16.45 24.40 -10.09
C ASN A 509 -17.45 23.94 -11.16
N SER A 510 -17.05 24.02 -12.43
CA SER A 510 -17.78 23.44 -13.55
C SER A 510 -16.81 22.98 -14.65
N TYR A 511 -17.23 21.98 -15.42
CA TYR A 511 -16.47 21.44 -16.55
C TYR A 511 -17.42 21.00 -17.65
N ARG A 512 -17.12 21.39 -18.88
CA ARG A 512 -17.85 20.93 -20.08
C ARG A 512 -16.96 20.04 -20.92
N THR A 513 -17.53 18.97 -21.42
CA THR A 513 -16.84 18.03 -22.28
C THR A 513 -17.77 17.35 -23.27
N THR A 514 -17.20 16.75 -24.29
CA THR A 514 -17.96 16.00 -25.30
C THR A 514 -18.38 14.64 -24.77
N LEU A 515 -19.61 14.22 -25.15
CA LEU A 515 -20.15 12.89 -24.90
C LEU A 515 -20.21 12.14 -26.24
N PRO A 516 -19.33 11.17 -26.52
CA PRO A 516 -19.36 10.40 -27.75
C PRO A 516 -20.67 9.62 -27.90
N ALA A 517 -21.26 9.65 -29.10
CA ALA A 517 -22.48 8.90 -29.38
C ALA A 517 -22.22 7.37 -29.27
N GLY A 518 -23.18 6.64 -28.73
CA GLY A 518 -23.08 5.19 -28.51
C GLY A 518 -22.23 4.78 -27.29
N MET A 519 -21.68 5.75 -26.55
CA MET A 519 -20.86 5.49 -25.36
C MET A 519 -21.52 5.98 -24.08
N VAL A 520 -21.17 5.34 -22.98
CA VAL A 520 -21.44 5.84 -21.61
C VAL A 520 -20.12 6.37 -21.05
N CYS A 521 -20.12 7.64 -20.63
CA CYS A 521 -18.99 8.24 -19.92
C CYS A 521 -19.32 8.42 -18.45
N SER A 522 -18.40 8.04 -17.58
CA SER A 522 -18.49 8.22 -16.14
C SER A 522 -17.45 9.24 -15.69
N TYR A 523 -17.84 10.06 -14.73
CA TYR A 523 -17.00 11.16 -14.24
C TYR A 523 -16.93 11.14 -12.73
N LYS A 524 -15.78 11.49 -12.18
CA LYS A 524 -15.56 11.83 -10.77
C LYS A 524 -14.68 13.08 -10.69
N VAL A 525 -14.80 13.81 -9.59
CA VAL A 525 -14.07 15.07 -9.37
C VAL A 525 -13.34 15.01 -8.04
N THR A 526 -12.10 15.50 -8.03
CA THR A 526 -11.34 15.74 -6.80
C THR A 526 -11.03 17.23 -6.67
N ALA A 527 -10.85 17.70 -5.44
CA ALA A 527 -10.39 19.05 -5.15
C ALA A 527 -8.89 19.05 -4.86
N VAL A 528 -8.18 20.09 -5.26
CA VAL A 528 -6.70 20.19 -5.15
C VAL A 528 -6.29 21.53 -4.56
N ASN A 529 -5.26 21.50 -3.73
CA ASN A 529 -4.51 22.66 -3.27
C ASN A 529 -3.01 22.30 -3.12
N LYS A 530 -2.21 23.18 -2.56
CA LYS A 530 -0.78 22.92 -2.29
C LYS A 530 -0.51 21.74 -1.34
N GLY A 531 -1.48 21.37 -0.52
CA GLY A 531 -1.41 20.23 0.41
C GLY A 531 -1.75 18.89 -0.22
N GLY A 532 -2.17 18.87 -1.49
CA GLY A 532 -2.45 17.66 -2.24
C GLY A 532 -3.88 17.56 -2.79
N GLU A 533 -4.29 16.35 -3.11
CA GLU A 533 -5.55 16.00 -3.75
C GLU A 533 -6.53 15.37 -2.75
N SER A 534 -7.80 15.73 -2.83
CA SER A 534 -8.88 15.15 -2.00
C SER A 534 -9.23 13.72 -2.43
N PHE A 535 -10.03 13.04 -1.61
CA PHE A 535 -10.79 11.90 -2.09
C PHE A 535 -11.75 12.32 -3.21
N PRO A 536 -12.14 11.39 -4.12
CA PRO A 536 -13.05 11.71 -5.20
C PRO A 536 -14.49 11.94 -4.70
N SER A 537 -15.25 12.65 -5.54
CA SER A 537 -16.71 12.72 -5.47
C SER A 537 -17.37 11.38 -5.74
N GLU A 538 -18.69 11.34 -5.66
CA GLU A 538 -19.49 10.28 -6.29
C GLU A 538 -19.19 10.18 -7.80
N ILE A 539 -19.47 9.00 -8.37
CA ILE A 539 -19.34 8.77 -9.80
C ILE A 539 -20.70 9.02 -10.45
N LEU A 540 -20.76 9.97 -11.38
CA LEU A 540 -21.93 10.20 -12.21
C LEU A 540 -21.66 9.79 -13.65
N SER A 541 -22.69 9.30 -14.34
CA SER A 541 -22.56 8.79 -15.72
C SER A 541 -23.60 9.41 -16.64
N ALA A 542 -23.20 9.68 -17.87
CA ALA A 542 -24.08 10.06 -18.96
C ALA A 542 -23.80 9.18 -20.19
N GLY A 543 -24.82 8.84 -20.92
CA GLY A 543 -24.71 8.09 -22.15
C GLY A 543 -25.72 8.56 -23.20
N ARG A 544 -25.36 8.42 -24.48
CA ARG A 544 -26.22 8.77 -25.60
C ARG A 544 -26.25 7.66 -26.64
N ALA A 545 -27.42 7.14 -26.96
CA ALA A 545 -27.61 6.23 -28.07
C ALA A 545 -27.52 6.97 -29.43
N PHE A 546 -27.07 6.28 -30.49
CA PHE A 546 -26.98 6.85 -31.83
C PHE A 546 -28.33 7.40 -32.36
N ASN A 547 -29.44 6.74 -32.02
CA ASN A 547 -30.80 7.11 -32.43
C ASN A 547 -31.65 7.38 -31.17
N SER A 548 -31.19 8.32 -30.32
CA SER A 548 -31.91 8.67 -29.10
C SER A 548 -33.31 9.20 -29.39
N LYS A 549 -34.34 8.66 -28.75
CA LYS A 549 -35.74 9.08 -28.87
C LYS A 549 -36.22 9.94 -27.71
N GLY A 550 -35.35 10.25 -26.77
CA GLY A 550 -35.68 11.04 -25.59
C GLY A 550 -34.57 10.97 -24.53
N THR A 551 -34.80 11.69 -23.44
CA THR A 551 -33.88 11.74 -22.30
C THR A 551 -34.48 11.00 -21.12
N VAL A 552 -33.69 10.15 -20.47
CA VAL A 552 -34.04 9.48 -19.20
C VAL A 552 -33.08 9.99 -18.13
N LEU A 553 -33.63 10.44 -17.02
CA LEU A 553 -32.87 10.78 -15.82
C LEU A 553 -32.93 9.60 -14.85
N VAL A 554 -31.77 9.12 -14.43
CA VAL A 554 -31.63 8.13 -13.35
C VAL A 554 -31.20 8.87 -12.09
N ILE A 555 -32.01 8.78 -11.04
CA ILE A 555 -31.71 9.36 -9.74
C ILE A 555 -31.37 8.22 -8.78
N ASN A 556 -30.16 8.23 -8.25
CA ASN A 556 -29.77 7.36 -7.15
C ASN A 556 -30.21 8.03 -5.83
N GLY A 557 -31.25 7.51 -5.22
CA GLY A 557 -31.80 8.02 -3.96
C GLY A 557 -31.32 7.24 -2.72
N PHE A 558 -30.33 6.36 -2.87
CA PHE A 558 -29.76 5.60 -1.76
C PHE A 558 -28.65 6.41 -1.10
N ASP A 559 -28.72 6.50 0.22
CA ASP A 559 -27.63 7.05 1.03
C ASP A 559 -26.40 6.13 1.00
N LEU A 560 -25.25 6.71 1.29
CA LEU A 560 -24.04 5.94 1.53
C LEU A 560 -24.24 5.01 2.74
N ILE A 561 -23.61 3.85 2.71
CA ILE A 561 -23.60 2.91 3.84
C ILE A 561 -22.98 3.60 5.05
N ILE A 562 -23.72 3.62 6.15
CA ILE A 562 -23.28 4.16 7.44
C ILE A 562 -23.26 3.04 8.48
N ALA A 563 -22.53 3.23 9.59
CA ALA A 563 -22.36 2.20 10.62
C ALA A 563 -23.66 1.50 11.08
N PRO A 564 -24.80 2.20 11.28
CA PRO A 564 -26.06 1.54 11.61
C PRO A 564 -26.63 0.63 10.52
N ALA A 565 -26.30 0.89 9.25
CA ALA A 565 -26.71 0.06 8.12
C ALA A 565 -25.77 -1.15 7.90
N ASP A 566 -24.52 -1.03 8.32
CA ASP A 566 -23.52 -2.10 8.25
C ASP A 566 -23.65 -3.12 9.38
N PHE A 567 -24.44 -2.82 10.40
CA PHE A 567 -24.54 -3.64 11.59
C PHE A 567 -25.55 -4.76 11.38
N THR A 568 -25.08 -5.97 11.17
CA THR A 568 -25.84 -7.20 11.35
C THR A 568 -25.73 -7.63 12.81
N ALA A 569 -26.79 -7.47 13.58
CA ALA A 569 -26.85 -8.07 14.90
C ALA A 569 -26.74 -9.59 14.77
N PRO A 570 -25.95 -10.27 15.62
CA PRO A 570 -26.02 -11.72 15.69
C PRO A 570 -27.44 -12.10 16.11
N THR A 571 -28.11 -12.93 15.31
CA THR A 571 -29.37 -13.57 15.63
C THR A 571 -29.16 -14.66 16.67
#